data_6cc00b12baa82f29dd3026fb0bbe3216
#
_entry.id   6cc00b12baa82f29dd3026fb0bbe3216
#
_cell.length_a   1.000
_cell.length_b   1.000
_cell.length_c   1.000
_cell.angle_alpha   90.00
_cell.angle_beta   90.00
_cell.angle_gamma   90.00
#
_symmetry.space_group_name_H-M   'P 1'
#
loop_
_entity.id
_entity.type
_entity.pdbx_description
1 polymer ?
#
loop_
_entity_poly.entity_id
_entity_poly.type
_entity_poly.pdbx_seq_one_letter_code
_entity_poly.pdbx_strand_id
1 'polypeptide(L)'
;VSAATVEGTVGTIACQGQPGVTGTPGPQPATWETVFTAMFLHGSFLHIFGNMLFLAIFGPTVEDSTGRLRYLGFYLLGGLVALGAQVLVEPNSTAPTLGASGAIAAVLGGYILLYPRARILSLVFIVFFVTIVEVPALLLLGFWFLEQLYFGLGGLASRLGGGEGVAYFAHVGGFAFGLLTIRLIARRRPSEPRLPVY
;
A
#
# COMPACT_ATOMS: atom_id res chain seq x y z
N VAL A 1 -11.35 2.89 -17.50
CA VAL A 1 -12.75 3.27 -17.45
C VAL A 1 -13.59 2.03 -17.48
N SER A 2 -14.18 1.66 -16.44
CA SER A 2 -15.42 0.90 -16.34
C SER A 2 -15.36 -0.10 -15.23
N ALA A 3 -15.83 0.32 -14.10
CA ALA A 3 -16.42 -0.64 -13.21
C ALA A 3 -17.85 -0.87 -13.72
N ALA A 4 -18.16 -2.08 -14.15
CA ALA A 4 -19.55 -2.48 -14.31
C ALA A 4 -20.05 -2.85 -12.94
N THR A 5 -20.99 -2.12 -12.43
CA THR A 5 -21.73 -2.52 -11.25
C THR A 5 -22.83 -3.47 -11.71
N VAL A 6 -22.82 -4.68 -11.18
CA VAL A 6 -23.92 -5.62 -11.36
C VAL A 6 -24.93 -5.33 -10.27
N GLU A 7 -25.93 -4.55 -10.55
CA GLU A 7 -27.14 -4.60 -9.76
C GLU A 7 -27.95 -5.79 -10.24
N GLY A 8 -27.99 -6.87 -9.49
CA GLY A 8 -28.93 -7.99 -9.56
C GLY A 8 -29.53 -8.42 -10.89
N THR A 9 -29.57 -7.58 -11.87
CA THR A 9 -30.04 -7.78 -13.22
C THR A 9 -29.30 -6.85 -14.15
N VAL A 10 -28.42 -7.41 -14.95
CA VAL A 10 -27.72 -6.73 -16.04
C VAL A 10 -26.84 -5.55 -15.59
N GLY A 11 -25.54 -5.75 -15.67
CA GLY A 11 -24.54 -4.79 -15.22
C GLY A 11 -24.77 -3.37 -15.70
N THR A 12 -24.93 -2.48 -14.74
CA THR A 12 -24.79 -1.06 -14.97
C THR A 12 -23.33 -0.69 -14.97
N ILE A 13 -22.91 0.09 -15.94
CA ILE A 13 -21.54 0.59 -15.99
C ILE A 13 -21.44 1.71 -14.96
N ALA A 14 -20.45 1.71 -14.08
CA ALA A 14 -20.27 2.77 -13.08
C ALA A 14 -20.21 4.18 -13.68
N CYS A 15 -19.84 4.28 -14.96
CA CYS A 15 -19.78 5.54 -15.71
C CYS A 15 -20.99 5.75 -16.63
N GLN A 16 -22.05 4.92 -16.51
CA GLN A 16 -23.24 5.05 -17.36
C GLN A 16 -23.93 6.39 -17.07
N GLY A 17 -24.23 7.12 -18.13
CA GLY A 17 -24.78 8.47 -18.03
C GLY A 17 -23.75 9.60 -18.01
N GLN A 18 -22.47 9.31 -17.98
CA GLN A 18 -21.43 10.32 -18.16
C GLN A 18 -21.22 10.62 -19.65
N PRO A 19 -20.97 11.89 -20.02
CA PRO A 19 -20.68 12.27 -21.40
C PRO A 19 -19.49 11.46 -21.98
N GLY A 20 -19.68 10.86 -23.14
CA GLY A 20 -18.62 10.10 -23.82
C GLY A 20 -18.53 8.62 -23.43
N VAL A 21 -19.35 8.13 -22.51
CA VAL A 21 -19.42 6.71 -22.18
C VAL A 21 -20.54 6.04 -22.96
N THR A 22 -20.16 5.29 -24.00
CA THR A 22 -21.08 4.54 -24.84
C THR A 22 -20.63 3.08 -24.91
N GLY A 23 -21.55 2.15 -24.80
CA GLY A 23 -21.30 0.74 -24.99
C GLY A 23 -21.79 -0.16 -23.86
N THR A 24 -21.88 -1.44 -24.16
CA THR A 24 -22.13 -2.48 -23.17
C THR A 24 -20.82 -2.89 -22.49
N PRO A 25 -20.82 -3.15 -21.17
CA PRO A 25 -19.64 -3.64 -20.51
C PRO A 25 -19.18 -4.95 -21.16
N GLY A 26 -17.90 -5.05 -21.45
CA GLY A 26 -17.27 -6.33 -21.82
C GLY A 26 -17.32 -7.34 -20.66
N PRO A 27 -16.94 -8.59 -20.92
CA PRO A 27 -16.86 -9.59 -19.87
C PRO A 27 -15.90 -9.09 -18.77
N GLN A 28 -16.37 -9.12 -17.53
CA GLN A 28 -15.58 -8.70 -16.38
C GLN A 28 -14.71 -9.88 -15.92
N PRO A 29 -13.45 -9.63 -15.50
CA PRO A 29 -12.61 -10.67 -14.92
C PRO A 29 -13.24 -11.19 -13.61
N ALA A 30 -12.96 -12.44 -13.28
CA ALA A 30 -13.45 -13.01 -12.03
C ALA A 30 -12.89 -12.23 -10.83
N THR A 31 -13.68 -12.06 -9.76
CA THR A 31 -13.29 -11.28 -8.58
C THR A 31 -11.97 -11.75 -7.97
N TRP A 32 -11.70 -13.04 -7.96
CA TRP A 32 -10.44 -13.58 -7.45
C TRP A 32 -9.23 -13.15 -8.29
N GLU A 33 -9.39 -12.97 -9.60
CA GLU A 33 -8.34 -12.44 -10.47
C GLU A 33 -8.05 -10.98 -10.14
N THR A 34 -9.10 -10.18 -9.90
CA THR A 34 -8.94 -8.77 -9.57
C THR A 34 -8.26 -8.54 -8.24
N VAL A 35 -8.45 -9.44 -7.27
CA VAL A 35 -7.77 -9.40 -5.97
C VAL A 35 -6.24 -9.45 -6.12
N PHE A 36 -5.75 -10.29 -7.04
CA PHE A 36 -4.30 -10.38 -7.30
C PHE A 36 -3.81 -9.28 -8.25
N THR A 37 -4.52 -9.05 -9.34
CA THR A 37 -4.07 -8.11 -10.37
C THR A 37 -4.10 -6.67 -9.89
N ALA A 38 -5.01 -6.31 -8.98
CA ALA A 38 -5.08 -4.98 -8.39
C ALA A 38 -3.76 -4.54 -7.74
N MET A 39 -2.99 -5.45 -7.13
CA MET A 39 -1.68 -5.15 -6.55
C MET A 39 -0.64 -4.69 -7.58
N PHE A 40 -0.83 -4.98 -8.86
CA PHE A 40 0.10 -4.66 -9.94
C PHE A 40 -0.39 -3.52 -10.83
N LEU A 41 -1.64 -3.07 -10.65
CA LEU A 41 -2.21 -1.94 -11.38
C LEU A 41 -1.94 -0.64 -10.63
N HIS A 42 -1.72 0.43 -11.36
CA HIS A 42 -1.45 1.75 -10.79
C HIS A 42 -2.25 2.82 -11.53
N GLY A 43 -2.82 3.76 -10.80
CA GLY A 43 -3.68 4.81 -11.34
C GLY A 43 -2.91 5.95 -12.03
N SER A 44 -1.60 6.09 -11.77
CA SER A 44 -0.78 7.14 -12.39
C SER A 44 0.70 6.76 -12.40
N PHE A 45 1.48 7.49 -13.21
CA PHE A 45 2.94 7.32 -13.25
C PHE A 45 3.59 7.65 -11.89
N LEU A 46 3.13 8.69 -11.21
CA LEU A 46 3.65 9.05 -9.88
C LEU A 46 3.33 7.97 -8.84
N HIS A 47 2.17 7.34 -8.96
CA HIS A 47 1.77 6.24 -8.07
C HIS A 47 2.69 5.02 -8.22
N ILE A 48 2.98 4.56 -9.45
CA ILE A 48 3.93 3.45 -9.65
C ILE A 48 5.35 3.84 -9.25
N PHE A 49 5.79 5.07 -9.57
CA PHE A 49 7.11 5.55 -9.19
C PHE A 49 7.30 5.55 -7.67
N GLY A 50 6.34 6.08 -6.91
CA GLY A 50 6.37 6.07 -5.45
C GLY A 50 6.42 4.64 -4.88
N ASN A 51 5.59 3.74 -5.39
CA ASN A 51 5.60 2.34 -4.99
C ASN A 51 6.95 1.68 -5.24
N MET A 52 7.53 1.86 -6.42
CA MET A 52 8.83 1.27 -6.77
C MET A 52 9.96 1.88 -5.96
N LEU A 53 9.91 3.17 -5.67
CA LEU A 53 10.88 3.85 -4.81
C LEU A 53 10.90 3.24 -3.40
N PHE A 54 9.74 3.13 -2.76
CA PHE A 54 9.64 2.52 -1.43
C PHE A 54 10.07 1.05 -1.45
N LEU A 55 9.64 0.30 -2.44
CA LEU A 55 10.02 -1.10 -2.58
C LEU A 55 11.54 -1.25 -2.78
N ALA A 56 12.17 -0.40 -3.56
CA ALA A 56 13.62 -0.43 -3.79
C ALA A 56 14.43 -0.06 -2.54
N ILE A 57 13.93 0.85 -1.71
CA ILE A 57 14.61 1.27 -0.48
C ILE A 57 14.49 0.22 0.62
N PHE A 58 13.30 -0.31 0.86
CA PHE A 58 13.01 -1.15 2.03
C PHE A 58 12.99 -2.64 1.72
N GLY A 59 12.60 -3.01 0.49
CA GLY A 59 12.41 -4.40 0.06
C GLY A 59 13.65 -5.27 0.20
N PRO A 60 14.80 -4.89 -0.38
CA PRO A 60 16.00 -5.72 -0.36
C PRO A 60 16.45 -6.11 1.05
N THR A 61 16.40 -5.18 1.99
CA THR A 61 16.80 -5.41 3.38
C THR A 61 15.91 -6.43 4.09
N VAL A 62 14.58 -6.37 3.83
CA VAL A 62 13.63 -7.34 4.38
C VAL A 62 13.76 -8.69 3.67
N GLU A 63 14.00 -8.69 2.36
CA GLU A 63 14.27 -9.90 1.58
C GLU A 63 15.52 -10.63 2.10
N ASP A 64 16.62 -9.92 2.35
CA ASP A 64 17.85 -10.49 2.89
C ASP A 64 17.64 -11.14 4.27
N SER A 65 16.75 -10.57 5.08
CA SER A 65 16.43 -11.10 6.41
C SER A 65 15.54 -12.34 6.37
N THR A 66 14.69 -12.46 5.38
CA THR A 66 13.69 -13.54 5.27
C THR A 66 14.11 -14.61 4.27
N GLY A 67 14.79 -14.20 3.20
CA GLY A 67 15.09 -15.01 2.02
C GLY A 67 13.99 -14.91 0.96
N ARG A 68 14.36 -15.04 -0.31
CA ARG A 68 13.55 -14.73 -1.49
C ARG A 68 12.14 -15.32 -1.49
N LEU A 69 12.01 -16.62 -1.27
CA LEU A 69 10.69 -17.29 -1.33
C LEU A 69 9.77 -16.86 -0.19
N ARG A 70 10.31 -16.69 1.02
CA ARG A 70 9.53 -16.23 2.16
C ARG A 70 9.14 -14.76 1.99
N TYR A 71 10.04 -13.95 1.45
CA TYR A 71 9.76 -12.56 1.11
C TYR A 71 8.63 -12.44 0.10
N LEU A 72 8.68 -13.22 -0.99
CA LEU A 72 7.61 -13.23 -1.99
C LEU A 72 6.27 -13.62 -1.37
N GLY A 73 6.23 -14.70 -0.59
CA GLY A 73 5.01 -15.11 0.12
C GLY A 73 4.51 -14.03 1.10
N PHE A 74 5.41 -13.42 1.85
CA PHE A 74 5.11 -12.33 2.77
C PHE A 74 4.54 -11.10 2.05
N TYR A 75 5.14 -10.70 0.94
CA TYR A 75 4.68 -9.59 0.11
C TYR A 75 3.26 -9.83 -0.43
N LEU A 76 3.02 -10.99 -1.03
CA LEU A 76 1.70 -11.32 -1.59
C LEU A 76 0.63 -11.43 -0.50
N LEU A 77 0.92 -12.13 0.60
CA LEU A 77 0.00 -12.23 1.73
C LEU A 77 -0.26 -10.87 2.38
N GLY A 78 0.78 -10.05 2.51
CA GLY A 78 0.64 -8.68 3.00
C GLY A 78 -0.31 -7.85 2.16
N GLY A 79 -0.23 -7.96 0.84
CA GLY A 79 -1.15 -7.30 -0.09
C GLY A 79 -2.59 -7.81 0.02
N LEU A 80 -2.79 -9.13 0.18
CA LEU A 80 -4.11 -9.71 0.38
C LEU A 80 -4.74 -9.26 1.71
N VAL A 81 -3.97 -9.26 2.79
CA VAL A 81 -4.43 -8.78 4.11
C VAL A 81 -4.75 -7.28 4.06
N ALA A 82 -3.92 -6.50 3.38
CA ALA A 82 -4.15 -5.09 3.16
C ALA A 82 -5.47 -4.81 2.45
N LEU A 83 -5.72 -5.51 1.34
CA LEU A 83 -6.99 -5.42 0.61
C LEU A 83 -8.17 -5.85 1.49
N GLY A 84 -8.02 -6.95 2.22
CA GLY A 84 -9.03 -7.42 3.18
C GLY A 84 -9.36 -6.38 4.25
N ALA A 85 -8.36 -5.70 4.80
CA ALA A 85 -8.57 -4.64 5.77
C ALA A 85 -9.37 -3.46 5.20
N GLN A 86 -9.07 -3.03 3.96
CA GLN A 86 -9.83 -1.98 3.28
C GLN A 86 -11.29 -2.38 3.07
N VAL A 87 -11.53 -3.59 2.56
CA VAL A 87 -12.89 -4.09 2.30
C VAL A 87 -13.68 -4.25 3.60
N LEU A 88 -13.05 -4.69 4.68
CA LEU A 88 -13.72 -4.83 5.99
C LEU A 88 -14.17 -3.49 6.56
N VAL A 89 -13.40 -2.44 6.36
CA VAL A 89 -13.71 -1.10 6.89
C VAL A 89 -14.68 -0.36 5.96
N GLU A 90 -14.54 -0.50 4.65
CA GLU A 90 -15.36 0.17 3.65
C GLU A 90 -15.96 -0.83 2.64
N PRO A 91 -16.86 -1.72 3.08
CA PRO A 91 -17.39 -2.79 2.23
C PRO A 91 -18.24 -2.28 1.06
N ASN A 92 -18.76 -1.08 1.15
CA ASN A 92 -19.61 -0.45 0.13
C ASN A 92 -18.86 0.59 -0.72
N SER A 93 -17.54 0.66 -0.59
CA SER A 93 -16.75 1.59 -1.40
C SER A 93 -16.81 1.19 -2.88
N THR A 94 -17.12 2.13 -3.74
CA THR A 94 -17.07 1.99 -5.21
C THR A 94 -15.74 2.44 -5.79
N ALA A 95 -14.86 3.02 -4.97
CA ALA A 95 -13.54 3.42 -5.39
C ALA A 95 -12.65 2.20 -5.62
N PRO A 96 -11.99 2.09 -6.77
CA PRO A 96 -11.11 0.96 -7.04
C PRO A 96 -9.88 1.02 -6.15
N THR A 97 -9.59 -0.07 -5.44
CA THR A 97 -8.34 -0.23 -4.67
C THR A 97 -7.27 -0.80 -5.60
N LEU A 98 -6.28 0.01 -5.94
CA LEU A 98 -5.20 -0.33 -6.87
C LEU A 98 -3.84 -0.04 -6.23
N GLY A 99 -2.86 -0.84 -6.59
CA GLY A 99 -1.45 -0.57 -6.28
C GLY A 99 -0.79 -1.58 -5.36
N ALA A 100 0.53 -1.61 -5.46
CA ALA A 100 1.39 -2.44 -4.63
C ALA A 100 1.50 -1.95 -3.17
N SER A 101 0.97 -0.77 -2.88
CA SER A 101 1.25 -0.02 -1.64
C SER A 101 0.82 -0.75 -0.37
N GLY A 102 -0.26 -1.55 -0.42
CA GLY A 102 -0.67 -2.39 0.71
C GLY A 102 0.35 -3.49 1.04
N ALA A 103 0.90 -4.16 0.02
CA ALA A 103 1.97 -5.13 0.18
C ALA A 103 3.28 -4.46 0.63
N ILE A 104 3.59 -3.27 0.07
CA ILE A 104 4.73 -2.45 0.49
C ILE A 104 4.57 -2.01 1.94
N ALA A 105 3.37 -1.63 2.37
CA ALA A 105 3.10 -1.31 3.77
C ALA A 105 3.43 -2.48 4.71
N ALA A 106 3.17 -3.72 4.30
CA ALA A 106 3.61 -4.90 5.05
C ALA A 106 5.16 -4.98 5.13
N VAL A 107 5.86 -4.67 4.04
CA VAL A 107 7.33 -4.59 4.05
C VAL A 107 7.81 -3.51 5.02
N LEU A 108 7.18 -2.31 5.03
CA LEU A 108 7.52 -1.22 5.94
C LEU A 108 7.27 -1.59 7.41
N GLY A 109 6.15 -2.25 7.71
CA GLY A 109 5.84 -2.77 9.05
C GLY A 109 6.83 -3.84 9.51
N GLY A 110 7.28 -4.70 8.60
CA GLY A 110 8.37 -5.65 8.86
C GLY A 110 9.72 -4.95 9.07
N TYR A 111 10.04 -3.98 8.23
CA TYR A 111 11.29 -3.23 8.30
C TYR A 111 11.45 -2.48 9.63
N ILE A 112 10.42 -1.74 10.06
CA ILE A 112 10.49 -0.94 11.30
C ILE A 112 10.76 -1.82 12.53
N LEU A 113 10.26 -3.06 12.53
CA LEU A 113 10.46 -3.99 13.63
C LEU A 113 11.84 -4.64 13.61
N LEU A 114 12.39 -4.91 12.42
CA LEU A 114 13.72 -5.51 12.25
C LEU A 114 14.84 -4.47 12.40
N TYR A 115 14.61 -3.25 11.90
CA TYR A 115 15.64 -2.21 11.76
C TYR A 115 15.19 -0.83 12.29
N PRO A 116 14.72 -0.71 13.53
CA PRO A 116 14.11 0.54 14.05
C PRO A 116 15.11 1.72 14.09
N ARG A 117 16.40 1.43 14.18
CA ARG A 117 17.47 2.43 14.28
C ARG A 117 18.19 2.68 12.96
N ALA A 118 17.85 1.96 11.90
CA ALA A 118 18.41 2.22 10.58
C ALA A 118 18.15 3.67 10.16
N ARG A 119 19.13 4.31 9.55
CA ARG A 119 19.03 5.70 9.13
C ARG A 119 18.66 5.76 7.65
N ILE A 120 17.59 6.45 7.36
CA ILE A 120 17.07 6.62 6.00
C ILE A 120 17.44 8.03 5.53
N LEU A 121 18.17 8.10 4.42
CA LEU A 121 18.45 9.38 3.75
C LEU A 121 17.13 9.94 3.22
N SER A 122 16.73 11.05 3.79
CA SER A 122 15.46 11.71 3.47
C SER A 122 15.73 13.08 2.86
N LEU A 123 15.17 13.32 1.67
CA LEU A 123 15.20 14.62 1.04
C LEU A 123 14.10 15.49 1.66
N VAL A 124 14.51 16.56 2.33
CA VAL A 124 13.59 17.46 3.01
C VAL A 124 13.57 18.81 2.30
N PHE A 125 12.36 19.25 1.98
CA PHE A 125 12.10 20.56 1.39
C PHE A 125 11.65 21.52 2.50
N ILE A 126 12.43 22.55 2.72
CA ILE A 126 12.13 23.60 3.71
C ILE A 126 11.96 24.91 2.95
N VAL A 127 10.73 25.25 2.59
CA VAL A 127 10.36 26.41 1.78
C VAL A 127 11.17 26.46 0.46
N PHE A 128 12.29 27.18 0.41
CA PHE A 128 13.15 27.29 -0.77
C PHE A 128 14.46 26.50 -0.67
N PHE A 129 14.68 25.83 0.45
CA PHE A 129 15.90 25.04 0.67
C PHE A 129 15.61 23.55 0.56
N VAL A 130 16.53 22.85 -0.08
CA VAL A 130 16.50 21.39 -0.16
C VAL A 130 17.70 20.88 0.61
N THR A 131 17.47 19.98 1.55
CA THR A 131 18.53 19.36 2.35
C THR A 131 18.32 17.86 2.47
N ILE A 132 19.40 17.14 2.67
CA ILE A 132 19.38 15.70 2.92
C ILE A 132 19.65 15.49 4.40
N VAL A 133 18.75 14.79 5.07
CA VAL A 133 18.88 14.46 6.48
C VAL A 133 18.74 12.95 6.68
N GLU A 134 19.46 12.42 7.66
CA GLU A 134 19.32 11.03 8.08
C GLU A 134 18.24 10.93 9.17
N VAL A 135 17.15 10.25 8.86
CA VAL A 135 16.01 10.05 9.78
C VAL A 135 15.99 8.59 10.24
N PRO A 136 15.92 8.30 11.54
CA PRO A 136 15.70 6.94 12.02
C PRO A 136 14.43 6.33 11.43
N ALA A 137 14.50 5.07 10.97
CA ALA A 137 13.38 4.38 10.36
C ALA A 137 12.14 4.36 11.25
N LEU A 138 12.34 4.22 12.57
CA LEU A 138 11.24 4.27 13.53
C LEU A 138 10.45 5.57 13.45
N LEU A 139 11.13 6.70 13.33
CA LEU A 139 10.47 8.01 13.24
C LEU A 139 9.81 8.22 11.88
N LEU A 140 10.53 7.91 10.80
CA LEU A 140 10.01 8.09 9.44
C LEU A 140 8.79 7.22 9.17
N LEU A 141 8.91 5.92 9.40
CA LEU A 141 7.83 4.96 9.12
C LEU A 141 6.72 5.01 10.17
N GLY A 142 7.05 5.33 11.42
CA GLY A 142 6.07 5.56 12.48
C GLY A 142 5.20 6.77 12.17
N PHE A 143 5.80 7.89 11.75
CA PHE A 143 5.06 9.08 11.32
C PHE A 143 4.18 8.78 10.11
N TRP A 144 4.74 8.13 9.09
CA TRP A 144 3.97 7.71 7.91
C TRP A 144 2.75 6.84 8.29
N PHE A 145 2.93 5.87 9.20
CA PHE A 145 1.83 5.03 9.67
C PHE A 145 0.75 5.83 10.40
N LEU A 146 1.15 6.74 11.29
CA LEU A 146 0.20 7.62 12.00
C LEU A 146 -0.57 8.52 11.04
N GLU A 147 0.08 9.01 10.00
CA GLU A 147 -0.55 9.78 8.92
C GLU A 147 -1.63 8.94 8.21
N GLN A 148 -1.31 7.69 7.83
CA GLN A 148 -2.29 6.80 7.20
C GLN A 148 -3.51 6.57 8.10
N LEU A 149 -3.27 6.35 9.39
CA LEU A 149 -4.33 6.15 10.35
C LEU A 149 -5.18 7.43 10.54
N TYR A 150 -4.55 8.59 10.63
CA TYR A 150 -5.22 9.89 10.77
C TYR A 150 -6.15 10.16 9.57
N PHE A 151 -5.64 10.05 8.35
CA PHE A 151 -6.45 10.29 7.16
C PHE A 151 -7.53 9.22 6.95
N GLY A 152 -7.23 7.95 7.25
CA GLY A 152 -8.21 6.88 7.19
C GLY A 152 -9.39 7.13 8.15
N LEU A 153 -9.12 7.46 9.40
CA LEU A 153 -10.16 7.78 10.39
C LEU A 153 -10.91 9.07 10.04
N GLY A 154 -10.20 10.09 9.53
CA GLY A 154 -10.81 11.34 9.06
C GLY A 154 -11.77 11.10 7.91
N GLY A 155 -11.41 10.26 6.95
CA GLY A 155 -12.27 9.85 5.84
C GLY A 155 -13.56 9.15 6.29
N LEU A 156 -13.47 8.28 7.29
CA LEU A 156 -14.66 7.64 7.88
C LEU A 156 -15.57 8.65 8.61
N ALA A 157 -14.99 9.62 9.28
CA ALA A 157 -15.76 10.65 10.01
C ALA A 157 -16.45 11.64 9.06
N SER A 158 -15.84 11.92 7.92
CA SER A 158 -16.31 12.90 6.95
C SER A 158 -17.26 12.34 5.89
N ARG A 159 -18.01 11.29 6.15
CA ARG A 159 -18.91 10.54 5.23
C ARG A 159 -19.69 11.36 4.17
N LEU A 160 -19.48 12.65 4.08
CA LEU A 160 -20.12 13.61 3.17
C LEU A 160 -19.28 13.98 1.94
N GLY A 161 -18.07 13.50 1.79
CA GLY A 161 -17.23 13.79 0.63
C GLY A 161 -16.42 12.55 0.25
N GLY A 162 -16.63 12.07 -0.97
CA GLY A 162 -15.91 10.94 -1.52
C GLY A 162 -14.42 11.02 -1.21
N GLY A 163 -13.93 10.02 -0.49
CA GLY A 163 -12.53 9.95 -0.11
C GLY A 163 -11.65 10.04 -1.36
N GLU A 164 -10.68 10.91 -1.34
CA GLU A 164 -9.65 11.00 -2.36
C GLU A 164 -8.99 9.62 -2.48
N GLY A 165 -9.34 8.85 -3.47
CA GLY A 165 -8.72 7.67 -4.07
C GLY A 165 -7.60 6.88 -3.39
N VAL A 166 -7.29 7.14 -2.10
CA VAL A 166 -6.25 6.44 -1.33
C VAL A 166 -6.89 5.45 -0.37
N ALA A 167 -6.50 4.19 -0.49
CA ALA A 167 -6.96 3.11 0.38
C ALA A 167 -6.15 3.08 1.70
N TYR A 168 -6.41 4.03 2.59
CA TYR A 168 -5.64 4.19 3.83
C TYR A 168 -5.67 2.94 4.72
N PHE A 169 -6.82 2.27 4.82
CA PHE A 169 -6.92 1.06 5.63
C PHE A 169 -6.23 -0.15 5.02
N ALA A 170 -6.01 -0.16 3.70
CA ALA A 170 -5.10 -1.14 3.10
C ALA A 170 -3.65 -0.91 3.58
N HIS A 171 -3.20 0.34 3.69
CA HIS A 171 -1.87 0.64 4.23
C HIS A 171 -1.77 0.27 5.72
N VAL A 172 -2.76 0.63 6.52
CA VAL A 172 -2.80 0.29 7.95
C VAL A 172 -2.81 -1.23 8.16
N GLY A 173 -3.66 -1.95 7.43
CA GLY A 173 -3.75 -3.41 7.52
C GLY A 173 -2.48 -4.11 7.07
N GLY A 174 -1.90 -3.68 5.94
CA GLY A 174 -0.62 -4.20 5.47
C GLY A 174 0.51 -3.98 6.47
N PHE A 175 0.66 -2.75 6.97
CA PHE A 175 1.68 -2.42 7.95
C PHE A 175 1.55 -3.22 9.24
N ALA A 176 0.33 -3.33 9.78
CA ALA A 176 0.06 -4.15 10.97
C ALA A 176 0.40 -5.62 10.73
N PHE A 177 0.01 -6.18 9.56
CA PHE A 177 0.39 -7.54 9.19
C PHE A 177 1.91 -7.70 9.20
N GLY A 178 2.65 -6.79 8.57
CA GLY A 178 4.11 -6.83 8.53
C GLY A 178 4.72 -6.79 9.92
N LEU A 179 4.26 -5.86 10.75
CA LEU A 179 4.73 -5.71 12.13
C LEU A 179 4.52 -6.99 12.96
N LEU A 180 3.37 -7.63 12.81
CA LEU A 180 3.01 -8.81 13.62
C LEU A 180 3.69 -10.10 13.14
N THR A 181 3.96 -10.24 11.84
CA THR A 181 4.35 -11.53 11.27
C THR A 181 5.83 -11.63 10.87
N ILE A 182 6.53 -10.53 10.67
CA ILE A 182 7.90 -10.56 10.14
C ILE A 182 8.86 -11.42 10.98
N ARG A 183 8.73 -11.38 12.31
CA ARG A 183 9.59 -12.17 13.22
C ARG A 183 9.40 -13.67 13.08
N LEU A 184 8.26 -14.12 12.57
CA LEU A 184 7.99 -15.54 12.36
C LEU A 184 8.77 -16.11 11.17
N ILE A 185 9.11 -15.23 10.21
CA ILE A 185 9.75 -15.63 8.95
C ILE A 185 11.21 -15.17 8.83
N ALA A 186 11.63 -14.19 9.62
CA ALA A 186 13.01 -13.70 9.63
C ALA A 186 13.97 -14.79 10.10
N ARG A 187 15.00 -15.05 9.31
CA ARG A 187 15.99 -16.14 9.58
C ARG A 187 17.21 -15.66 10.36
N ARG A 188 17.51 -14.37 10.29
CA ARG A 188 18.69 -13.78 10.91
C ARG A 188 18.28 -12.65 11.83
N ARG A 189 18.96 -12.54 12.96
CA ARG A 189 18.98 -11.26 13.68
C ARG A 189 19.72 -10.29 12.75
N PRO A 190 19.09 -9.18 12.35
CA PRO A 190 19.77 -8.22 11.50
C PRO A 190 21.01 -7.71 12.25
N SER A 191 22.18 -7.88 11.67
CA SER A 191 23.27 -6.97 12.02
C SER A 191 22.80 -5.60 11.55
N GLU A 192 22.76 -4.63 12.45
CA GLU A 192 22.42 -3.25 12.04
C GLU A 192 23.27 -2.88 10.82
N PRO A 193 22.65 -2.35 9.74
CA PRO A 193 23.40 -1.94 8.58
C PRO A 193 24.49 -0.96 9.05
N ARG A 194 25.74 -1.29 8.85
CA ARG A 194 26.87 -0.44 9.25
C ARG A 194 27.05 0.76 8.32
N LEU A 195 26.27 0.83 7.26
CA LEU A 195 26.37 1.88 6.25
C LEU A 195 24.99 2.52 6.04
N PRO A 196 24.95 3.83 5.81
CA PRO A 196 23.74 4.47 5.33
C PRO A 196 23.29 3.77 4.04
N VAL A 197 22.03 3.44 3.96
CA VAL A 197 21.43 2.96 2.72
C VAL A 197 21.32 4.18 1.83
N TYR A 198 22.20 4.28 0.85
CA TYR A 198 22.20 5.35 -0.16
C TYR A 198 21.04 5.16 -1.13
#